data_0f8f80e2419cd7da15dbfeb68cc70b24
#
_entry.id   0f8f80e2419cd7da15dbfeb68cc70b24
#
_cell.length_a   1.000
_cell.length_b   1.000
_cell.length_c   1.000
_cell.angle_alpha   90.00
_cell.angle_beta   90.00
_cell.angle_gamma   90.00
#
_symmetry.space_group_name_H-M   'P 1'
#
loop_
_entity.id
_entity.type
_entity.pdbx_description
1 polymer ?
#
loop_
_entity_poly.entity_id
_entity_poly.type
_entity_poly.pdbx_seq_one_letter_code
_entity_poly.pdbx_strand_id
1 'polypeptide(L)'
;MVIMDVIIGILVAIVLVTILTSQLWIQFIILERRKKSVKIGNIYIRYYDRKNPFNTRCEIFKVIDKKNGYIQYEEFRSTHDALNDVPWYDYGERKISDMSLRYMANWWKDFECWKDID
;
A
#
# COMPACT_ATOMS: atom_id res chain seq x y z
N MET A 1 -35.94 35.60 12.33
CA MET A 1 -35.96 34.65 11.25
C MET A 1 -34.69 34.59 10.48
N VAL A 2 -34.08 35.70 10.17
CA VAL A 2 -32.71 35.70 9.59
C VAL A 2 -31.70 35.03 10.55
N ILE A 3 -31.86 35.21 11.84
CA ILE A 3 -31.00 34.62 12.87
C ILE A 3 -31.12 33.08 12.89
N MET A 4 -32.30 32.52 12.70
CA MET A 4 -32.50 31.06 12.63
C MET A 4 -31.81 30.47 11.40
N ASP A 5 -31.87 31.14 10.25
CA ASP A 5 -31.23 30.70 9.03
C ASP A 5 -29.71 30.71 9.17
N VAL A 6 -29.15 31.72 9.84
CA VAL A 6 -27.71 31.81 10.12
C VAL A 6 -27.26 30.69 11.05
N ILE A 7 -28.03 30.38 12.09
CA ILE A 7 -27.73 29.30 13.03
C ILE A 7 -27.75 27.95 12.33
N ILE A 8 -28.75 27.68 11.51
CA ILE A 8 -28.88 26.44 10.73
C ILE A 8 -27.68 26.31 9.78
N GLY A 9 -27.29 27.39 9.09
CA GLY A 9 -26.14 27.40 8.20
C GLY A 9 -24.85 27.09 8.92
N ILE A 10 -24.63 27.64 10.10
CA ILE A 10 -23.46 27.37 10.93
C ILE A 10 -23.42 25.90 11.36
N LEU A 11 -24.55 25.36 11.83
CA LEU A 11 -24.65 23.96 12.26
C LEU A 11 -24.35 23.00 11.09
N VAL A 12 -24.90 23.26 9.91
CA VAL A 12 -24.66 22.47 8.71
C VAL A 12 -23.17 22.51 8.34
N ALA A 13 -22.55 23.70 8.38
CA ALA A 13 -21.12 23.84 8.09
C ALA A 13 -20.26 23.04 9.08
N ILE A 14 -20.58 23.08 10.38
CA ILE A 14 -19.88 22.32 11.42
C ILE A 14 -19.99 20.81 11.16
N VAL A 15 -21.17 20.33 10.83
CA VAL A 15 -21.40 18.90 10.51
C VAL A 15 -20.60 18.48 9.30
N LEU A 16 -20.62 19.27 8.23
CA LEU A 16 -19.86 18.98 7.01
C LEU A 16 -18.36 18.93 7.27
N VAL A 17 -17.82 19.91 8.00
CA VAL A 17 -16.41 19.95 8.36
C VAL A 17 -16.03 18.73 9.21
N THR A 18 -16.88 18.35 10.15
CA THR A 18 -16.66 17.17 11.00
C THR A 18 -16.61 15.88 10.18
N ILE A 19 -17.52 15.71 9.23
CA ILE A 19 -17.57 14.55 8.35
C ILE A 19 -16.30 14.47 7.50
N LEU A 20 -15.91 15.57 6.85
CA LEU A 20 -14.71 15.63 6.02
C LEU A 20 -13.44 15.34 6.83
N THR A 21 -13.33 15.95 8.02
CA THR A 21 -12.19 15.73 8.92
C THR A 21 -12.11 14.27 9.36
N SER A 22 -13.25 13.65 9.70
CA SER A 22 -13.31 12.24 10.10
C SER A 22 -12.82 11.31 8.97
N GLN A 23 -13.20 11.58 7.72
CA GLN A 23 -12.73 10.80 6.58
C GLN A 23 -11.21 10.89 6.39
N LEU A 24 -10.64 12.09 6.55
CA LEU A 24 -9.20 12.28 6.47
C LEU A 24 -8.47 11.54 7.60
N TRP A 25 -8.99 11.56 8.81
CA TRP A 25 -8.45 10.82 9.95
C TRP A 25 -8.47 9.30 9.72
N ILE A 26 -9.58 8.78 9.22
CA ILE A 26 -9.74 7.36 8.92
C ILE A 26 -8.70 6.93 7.87
N GLN A 27 -8.54 7.70 6.79
CA GLN A 27 -7.55 7.43 5.76
C GLN A 27 -6.13 7.46 6.32
N PHE A 28 -5.82 8.45 7.16
CA PHE A 28 -4.52 8.55 7.81
C PHE A 28 -4.22 7.32 8.67
N ILE A 29 -5.18 6.88 9.48
CA ILE A 29 -5.03 5.70 10.33
C ILE A 29 -4.79 4.44 9.49
N ILE A 30 -5.55 4.28 8.41
CA ILE A 30 -5.40 3.14 7.49
C ILE A 30 -4.00 3.13 6.87
N LEU A 31 -3.52 4.28 6.38
CA LEU A 31 -2.19 4.40 5.78
C LEU A 31 -1.10 4.08 6.80
N GLU A 32 -1.22 4.59 8.03
CA GLU A 32 -0.25 4.32 9.08
C GLU A 32 -0.21 2.83 9.48
N ARG A 33 -1.37 2.18 9.53
CA ARG A 33 -1.44 0.73 9.78
C ARG A 33 -0.77 -0.08 8.66
N ARG A 34 -1.00 0.31 7.42
CA ARG A 34 -0.36 -0.33 6.25
C ARG A 34 1.15 -0.18 6.32
N LYS A 35 1.65 1.03 6.61
CA LYS A 35 3.09 1.27 6.78
C LYS A 35 3.69 0.42 7.89
N LYS A 36 3.00 0.27 9.02
CA LYS A 36 3.47 -0.54 10.15
C LYS A 36 3.46 -2.04 9.85
N SER A 37 2.57 -2.51 8.99
CA SER A 37 2.48 -3.91 8.63
C SER A 37 3.63 -4.36 7.73
N VAL A 38 4.31 -3.43 7.07
CA VAL A 38 5.49 -3.73 6.26
C VAL A 38 6.68 -3.94 7.18
N LYS A 39 7.16 -5.17 7.26
CA LYS A 39 8.27 -5.57 8.13
C LYS A 39 9.48 -6.02 7.32
N ILE A 40 10.66 -5.84 7.89
CA ILE A 40 11.90 -6.36 7.30
C ILE A 40 11.81 -7.90 7.23
N GLY A 41 12.15 -8.45 6.07
CA GLY A 41 12.07 -9.88 5.81
C GLY A 41 10.79 -10.33 5.13
N ASN A 42 9.73 -9.52 5.14
CA ASN A 42 8.49 -9.83 4.44
C ASN A 42 8.71 -9.90 2.94
N ILE A 43 8.01 -10.81 2.29
CA ILE A 43 8.04 -10.98 0.85
C ILE A 43 6.68 -10.56 0.30
N TYR A 44 6.71 -9.64 -0.66
CA TYR A 44 5.52 -9.09 -1.30
C TYR A 44 5.51 -9.41 -2.78
N ILE A 45 4.31 -9.55 -3.31
CA ILE A 45 4.07 -9.64 -4.75
C ILE A 45 3.40 -8.34 -5.17
N ARG A 46 3.98 -7.67 -6.16
CA ARG A 46 3.40 -6.48 -6.78
C ARG A 46 2.81 -6.86 -8.12
N TYR A 47 1.52 -6.57 -8.28
CA TYR A 47 0.80 -6.80 -9.53
C TYR A 47 0.75 -5.53 -10.34
N TYR A 48 1.15 -5.60 -11.61
CA TYR A 48 1.12 -4.44 -12.51
C TYR A 48 -0.24 -4.21 -13.15
N ASP A 49 -0.99 -5.27 -13.41
CA ASP A 49 -2.29 -5.15 -14.06
C ASP A 49 -3.22 -6.29 -13.64
N ARG A 50 -3.82 -6.13 -12.47
CA ARG A 50 -4.78 -7.11 -11.94
C ARG A 50 -6.06 -7.22 -12.75
N LYS A 51 -6.41 -6.17 -13.50
CA LYS A 51 -7.68 -6.13 -14.26
C LYS A 51 -7.61 -6.92 -15.54
N ASN A 52 -6.41 -7.19 -16.03
CA ASN A 52 -6.22 -7.95 -17.27
C ASN A 52 -5.87 -9.40 -16.95
N PRO A 53 -6.80 -10.36 -17.16
CA PRO A 53 -6.53 -11.77 -16.85
C PRO A 53 -5.44 -12.38 -17.73
N PHE A 54 -5.10 -11.75 -18.84
CA PHE A 54 -4.06 -12.21 -19.75
C PHE A 54 -2.68 -11.63 -19.43
N ASN A 55 -2.62 -10.58 -18.60
CA ASN A 55 -1.37 -9.95 -18.19
C ASN A 55 -1.12 -10.19 -16.70
N THR A 56 -0.48 -11.31 -16.40
CA THR A 56 -0.16 -11.74 -15.05
C THR A 56 1.22 -11.29 -14.60
N ARG A 57 1.73 -10.19 -15.17
CA ARG A 57 3.03 -9.66 -14.76
C ARG A 57 3.00 -9.26 -13.30
N CYS A 58 3.93 -9.81 -12.57
CA CYS A 58 4.12 -9.48 -11.17
C CYS A 58 5.62 -9.41 -10.85
N GLU A 59 5.95 -8.65 -9.83
CA GLU A 59 7.28 -8.63 -9.23
C GLU A 59 7.20 -9.22 -7.84
N ILE A 60 8.18 -10.03 -7.50
CA ILE A 60 8.36 -10.50 -6.13
C ILE A 60 9.54 -9.76 -5.56
N PHE A 61 9.37 -9.20 -4.37
CA PHE A 61 10.45 -8.52 -3.68
C PHE A 61 10.45 -8.83 -2.19
N LYS A 62 11.63 -8.78 -1.61
CA LYS A 62 11.83 -8.96 -0.16
C LYS A 62 12.27 -7.65 0.45
N VAL A 63 11.62 -7.23 1.52
CA VAL A 63 12.02 -6.04 2.28
C VAL A 63 13.27 -6.36 3.07
N ILE A 64 14.36 -5.65 2.79
CA ILE A 64 15.65 -5.85 3.46
C ILE A 64 15.97 -4.78 4.48
N ASP A 65 15.38 -3.60 4.35
CA ASP A 65 15.54 -2.52 5.32
C ASP A 65 14.32 -1.61 5.31
N LYS A 66 14.10 -0.90 6.40
CA LYS A 66 13.00 0.05 6.58
C LYS A 66 13.51 1.25 7.37
N LYS A 67 13.62 2.40 6.72
CA LYS A 67 14.23 3.58 7.34
C LYS A 67 13.65 4.87 6.76
N ASN A 68 13.34 5.82 7.65
CA ASN A 68 12.94 7.18 7.26
C ASN A 68 11.75 7.25 6.28
N GLY A 69 10.77 6.37 6.45
CA GLY A 69 9.59 6.33 5.57
C GLY A 69 9.82 5.66 4.23
N TYR A 70 10.95 5.00 4.04
CA TYR A 70 11.29 4.23 2.85
C TYR A 70 11.61 2.79 3.21
N ILE A 71 11.36 1.90 2.27
CA ILE A 71 11.85 0.53 2.34
C ILE A 71 12.93 0.35 1.29
N GLN A 72 13.95 -0.42 1.65
CA GLN A 72 14.90 -0.98 0.70
C GLN A 72 14.49 -2.43 0.46
N TYR A 73 14.39 -2.82 -0.79
CA TYR A 73 13.94 -4.15 -1.14
C TYR A 73 14.80 -4.78 -2.21
N GLU A 74 14.89 -6.10 -2.16
CA GLU A 74 15.55 -6.91 -3.14
C GLU A 74 14.51 -7.48 -4.09
N GLU A 75 14.59 -7.07 -5.36
CA GLU A 75 13.59 -7.40 -6.37
C GLU A 75 14.03 -8.65 -7.14
N PHE A 76 13.09 -9.56 -7.28
CA PHE A 76 13.24 -10.75 -8.12
C PHE A 76 12.33 -10.57 -9.33
N ARG A 77 12.89 -10.48 -10.52
CA ARG A 77 12.09 -10.44 -11.73
C ARG A 77 11.37 -11.75 -11.89
N SER A 78 10.07 -11.72 -11.76
CA SER A 78 9.25 -12.89 -11.99
C SER A 78 8.34 -12.66 -13.19
N THR A 79 8.13 -13.73 -13.92
CA THR A 79 7.11 -13.83 -14.95
C THR A 79 5.90 -14.57 -14.40
N HIS A 80 5.03 -15.07 -15.23
CA HIS A 80 3.86 -15.88 -14.85
C HIS A 80 4.19 -17.01 -13.89
N ASP A 81 5.40 -17.55 -13.96
CA ASP A 81 5.81 -18.73 -13.21
C ASP A 81 5.90 -18.48 -11.70
N ALA A 82 5.98 -17.22 -11.30
CA ALA A 82 5.95 -16.86 -9.89
C ALA A 82 4.67 -17.31 -9.17
N LEU A 83 3.58 -17.41 -9.90
CA LEU A 83 2.29 -17.86 -9.36
C LEU A 83 2.18 -19.38 -9.24
N ASN A 84 3.13 -20.12 -9.79
CA ASN A 84 3.15 -21.58 -9.84
C ASN A 84 4.12 -22.21 -8.83
N ASP A 85 4.30 -21.57 -7.67
CA ASP A 85 5.14 -22.06 -6.56
C ASP A 85 6.61 -22.33 -6.91
N VAL A 86 7.13 -21.66 -7.92
CA VAL A 86 8.57 -21.73 -8.23
C VAL A 86 9.33 -20.96 -7.14
N PRO A 87 10.40 -21.54 -6.58
CA PRO A 87 11.16 -20.84 -5.54
C PRO A 87 11.66 -19.49 -6.00
N TRP A 88 11.39 -18.48 -5.22
CA TRP A 88 11.63 -17.07 -5.56
C TRP A 88 13.11 -16.73 -5.79
N TYR A 89 14.03 -17.52 -5.26
CA TYR A 89 15.47 -17.33 -5.47
C TYR A 89 15.98 -17.85 -6.84
N ASP A 90 15.15 -18.53 -7.60
CA ASP A 90 15.50 -19.04 -8.93
C ASP A 90 15.27 -18.01 -10.04
N TYR A 91 14.75 -16.82 -9.70
CA TYR A 91 14.47 -15.76 -10.65
C TYR A 91 15.69 -14.85 -10.85
N GLY A 92 16.35 -14.94 -11.95
CA GLY A 92 17.30 -14.04 -12.57
C GLY A 92 18.09 -13.07 -11.66
N GLU A 93 18.40 -11.92 -12.20
CA GLU A 93 19.17 -10.90 -11.48
C GLU A 93 18.39 -10.29 -10.31
N ARG A 94 19.07 -10.22 -9.17
CA ARG A 94 18.57 -9.53 -7.98
C ARG A 94 18.92 -8.06 -8.10
N LYS A 95 17.92 -7.22 -7.90
CA LYS A 95 18.09 -5.78 -7.96
C LYS A 95 17.63 -5.18 -6.63
N ILE A 96 18.48 -4.36 -6.04
CA ILE A 96 18.15 -3.62 -4.84
C ILE A 96 17.60 -2.27 -5.24
N SER A 97 16.43 -1.92 -4.72
CA SER A 97 15.75 -0.66 -5.01
C SER A 97 15.11 -0.11 -3.75
N ASP A 98 14.75 1.15 -3.78
CA ASP A 98 14.06 1.83 -2.69
C ASP A 98 12.63 2.19 -3.09
N MET A 99 11.72 2.13 -2.14
CA MET A 99 10.33 2.51 -2.34
C MET A 99 9.84 3.30 -1.14
N SER A 100 9.06 4.36 -1.39
CA SER A 100 8.38 5.09 -0.33
C SER A 100 7.29 4.22 0.29
N LEU A 101 7.26 4.17 1.64
CA LEU A 101 6.18 3.51 2.36
C LEU A 101 4.82 4.14 2.07
N ARG A 102 4.79 5.46 1.88
CA ARG A 102 3.58 6.17 1.49
C ARG A 102 3.04 5.72 0.15
N TYR A 103 3.93 5.54 -0.83
CA TYR A 103 3.55 5.02 -2.15
C TYR A 103 2.96 3.62 -2.02
N MET A 104 3.65 2.73 -1.32
CA MET A 104 3.18 1.37 -1.09
C MET A 104 1.83 1.33 -0.36
N ALA A 105 1.65 2.18 0.65
CA ALA A 105 0.39 2.27 1.39
C ALA A 105 -0.76 2.81 0.52
N ASN A 106 -0.48 3.79 -0.35
CA ASN A 106 -1.48 4.35 -1.27
C ASN A 106 -1.93 3.34 -2.33
N TRP A 107 -1.01 2.51 -2.81
CA TRP A 107 -1.26 1.51 -3.84
C TRP A 107 -1.35 0.10 -3.25
N TRP A 108 -1.84 0.01 -2.02
CA TRP A 108 -1.86 -1.24 -1.24
C TRP A 108 -2.56 -2.40 -1.94
N LYS A 109 -3.54 -2.11 -2.79
CA LYS A 109 -4.28 -3.12 -3.55
C LYS A 109 -3.42 -3.87 -4.57
N ASP A 110 -2.34 -3.24 -5.02
CA ASP A 110 -1.42 -3.83 -5.99
C ASP A 110 -0.37 -4.72 -5.35
N PHE A 111 -0.28 -4.71 -4.02
CA PHE A 111 0.67 -5.50 -3.25
C PHE A 111 -0.05 -6.59 -2.47
N GLU A 112 0.53 -7.76 -2.47
CA GLU A 112 0.05 -8.88 -1.68
C GLU A 112 1.22 -9.45 -0.88
N CYS A 113 1.02 -9.66 0.42
CA CYS A 113 2.03 -10.29 1.25
C CYS A 113 2.04 -11.79 0.97
N TRP A 114 3.09 -12.24 0.30
CA TRP A 114 3.24 -13.65 -0.07
C TRP A 114 3.78 -14.47 1.09
N LYS A 115 4.70 -13.89 1.86
CA LYS A 115 5.25 -14.55 3.03
C LYS A 115 5.49 -13.54 4.14
N ASP A 116 4.78 -13.71 5.23
CA ASP A 116 4.96 -12.92 6.45
C ASP A 116 5.92 -13.66 7.37
N ILE A 117 7.02 -13.01 7.70
CA ILE A 117 8.01 -13.56 8.62
C ILE A 117 7.79 -12.89 9.96
N ASP A 118 7.21 -13.63 10.85
CA ASP A 118 7.03 -13.18 12.25
C ASP A 118 8.35 -13.20 13.02
#